data_5745474203e719cc84d2ab4a55776217
#
_entry.id   5745474203e719cc84d2ab4a55776217
#
_cell.length_a   1.000
_cell.length_b   1.000
_cell.length_c   1.000
_cell.angle_alpha   90.00
_cell.angle_beta   90.00
_cell.angle_gamma   90.00
#
_symmetry.space_group_name_H-M   'P 1'
#
loop_
_entity.id
_entity.type
_entity.pdbx_description
1 polymer ?
#
loop_
_entity_poly.entity_id
_entity_poly.type
_entity_poly.pdbx_seq_one_letter_code
_entity_poly.pdbx_strand_id
1 'polypeptide(L)'
;IVCCALCSLMACNSKTDTGTTLSGLKKADFDTTVSGKKVALYELKNKNGVEVAITNYGGRIVSIWVPDRNGKFGDIMLAHSSIADYIADQGGNFGALIGRYGNRINQGRFILDGQEYQLPQNNYGHCLHGGDTGFHHRIWDATQPNAQTLVLSCVSPDGEAGFPGTLKTCLLYTSPSPRDRS
;
A
#
# COMPACT_ATOMS: atom_id res chain seq x y z
N ILE A 1 4.65 -22.45 -60.82
CA ILE A 1 3.70 -22.40 -59.72
C ILE A 1 4.47 -21.83 -58.51
N VAL A 2 4.27 -20.52 -58.24
CA VAL A 2 4.91 -19.84 -57.12
C VAL A 2 3.88 -19.79 -55.99
N CYS A 3 4.17 -20.47 -54.88
CA CYS A 3 3.34 -20.48 -53.67
C CYS A 3 3.80 -19.36 -52.78
N CYS A 4 3.01 -18.28 -52.69
CA CYS A 4 3.23 -17.14 -51.80
C CYS A 4 2.67 -17.50 -50.42
N ALA A 5 3.55 -17.79 -49.45
CA ALA A 5 3.15 -17.97 -48.06
C ALA A 5 2.97 -16.58 -47.41
N LEU A 6 1.72 -16.19 -47.14
CA LEU A 6 1.42 -15.03 -46.29
C LEU A 6 1.76 -15.39 -44.83
N CYS A 7 2.83 -14.83 -44.33
CA CYS A 7 3.15 -14.81 -42.89
C CYS A 7 2.31 -13.72 -42.20
N SER A 8 1.24 -14.11 -41.53
CA SER A 8 0.45 -13.20 -40.69
C SER A 8 1.27 -12.86 -39.45
N LEU A 9 1.80 -11.65 -39.40
CA LEU A 9 2.39 -11.08 -38.21
C LEU A 9 1.23 -10.81 -37.19
N MET A 10 1.09 -11.68 -36.21
CA MET A 10 0.32 -11.35 -35.00
C MET A 10 1.08 -10.27 -34.25
N ALA A 11 0.63 -9.03 -34.40
CA ALA A 11 1.06 -7.94 -33.55
C ALA A 11 0.56 -8.22 -32.13
N CYS A 12 1.45 -8.66 -31.24
CA CYS A 12 1.24 -8.58 -29.81
C CYS A 12 1.07 -7.10 -29.45
N ASN A 13 -0.17 -6.70 -29.19
CA ASN A 13 -0.49 -5.37 -28.68
C ASN A 13 -0.04 -5.33 -27.22
N SER A 14 1.25 -5.09 -26.96
CA SER A 14 1.75 -4.74 -25.65
C SER A 14 1.12 -3.39 -25.30
N LYS A 15 0.14 -3.39 -24.38
CA LYS A 15 -0.35 -2.16 -23.78
C LYS A 15 0.87 -1.44 -23.20
N THR A 16 1.26 -0.34 -23.82
CA THR A 16 2.31 0.53 -23.32
C THR A 16 1.88 1.01 -21.94
N ASP A 17 2.68 0.71 -20.92
CA ASP A 17 2.50 1.28 -19.57
C ASP A 17 2.66 2.79 -19.72
N THR A 18 1.56 3.53 -19.59
CA THR A 18 1.53 4.99 -19.75
C THR A 18 2.23 5.72 -18.60
N GLY A 19 2.68 4.98 -17.59
CA GLY A 19 3.24 5.59 -16.36
C GLY A 19 2.22 6.34 -15.52
N THR A 20 0.92 6.25 -15.87
CA THR A 20 -0.17 6.96 -15.21
C THR A 20 -1.32 6.00 -14.95
N THR A 21 -1.88 6.04 -13.73
CA THR A 21 -3.05 5.26 -13.31
C THR A 21 -4.34 5.76 -13.98
N LEU A 22 -5.44 5.01 -13.89
CA LEU A 22 -6.76 5.47 -14.38
C LEU A 22 -7.27 6.68 -13.59
N SER A 23 -6.90 6.82 -12.32
CA SER A 23 -7.20 7.98 -11.48
C SER A 23 -6.31 9.20 -11.77
N GLY A 24 -5.34 9.09 -12.68
CA GLY A 24 -4.46 10.19 -13.08
C GLY A 24 -3.17 10.33 -12.25
N LEU A 25 -2.88 9.40 -11.34
CA LEU A 25 -1.63 9.40 -10.58
C LEU A 25 -0.45 9.04 -11.47
N LYS A 26 0.65 9.79 -11.38
CA LYS A 26 1.88 9.49 -12.11
C LYS A 26 2.75 8.56 -11.26
N LYS A 27 3.13 7.41 -11.78
CA LYS A 27 4.03 6.47 -11.07
C LYS A 27 5.36 7.11 -10.70
N ALA A 28 5.86 8.01 -11.54
CA ALA A 28 7.11 8.74 -11.29
C ALA A 28 7.08 9.58 -10.01
N ASP A 29 5.91 10.09 -9.58
CA ASP A 29 5.77 10.88 -8.35
C ASP A 29 5.86 10.00 -7.09
N PHE A 30 5.89 8.68 -7.25
CA PHE A 30 6.05 7.68 -6.19
C PHE A 30 7.35 6.87 -6.32
N ASP A 31 8.09 7.00 -7.43
CA ASP A 31 9.34 6.24 -7.65
C ASP A 31 10.54 7.00 -7.06
N THR A 32 10.95 6.61 -5.87
CA THR A 32 12.05 7.22 -5.14
C THR A 32 12.73 6.23 -4.20
N THR A 33 13.76 6.69 -3.51
CA THR A 33 14.43 5.94 -2.44
C THR A 33 14.33 6.71 -1.13
N VAL A 34 13.78 6.07 -0.11
CA VAL A 34 13.66 6.63 1.24
C VAL A 34 14.39 5.69 2.20
N SER A 35 15.32 6.21 3.00
CA SER A 35 16.13 5.42 3.95
C SER A 35 16.78 4.19 3.30
N GLY A 36 17.29 4.32 2.06
CA GLY A 36 17.95 3.26 1.32
C GLY A 36 17.03 2.18 0.72
N LYS A 37 15.71 2.30 0.88
CA LYS A 37 14.72 1.37 0.33
C LYS A 37 13.94 2.01 -0.82
N LYS A 38 13.68 1.23 -1.87
CA LYS A 38 12.87 1.67 -3.00
C LYS A 38 11.41 1.83 -2.60
N VAL A 39 10.83 2.99 -2.94
CA VAL A 39 9.40 3.28 -2.86
C VAL A 39 8.84 3.31 -4.27
N ALA A 40 7.65 2.76 -4.47
CA ALA A 40 6.98 2.74 -5.77
C ALA A 40 5.45 2.70 -5.60
N LEU A 41 4.74 2.96 -6.70
CA LEU A 41 3.29 2.78 -6.83
C LEU A 41 3.01 1.49 -7.59
N TYR A 42 2.16 0.64 -7.03
CA TYR A 42 1.70 -0.63 -7.58
C TYR A 42 0.23 -0.52 -7.96
N GLU A 43 -0.13 -1.05 -9.14
CA GLU A 43 -1.50 -1.04 -9.62
C GLU A 43 -2.07 -2.46 -9.64
N LEU A 44 -3.25 -2.63 -9.05
CA LEU A 44 -4.05 -3.85 -9.19
C LEU A 44 -5.23 -3.54 -10.10
N LYS A 45 -5.40 -4.35 -11.14
CA LYS A 45 -6.47 -4.18 -12.14
C LYS A 45 -7.25 -5.47 -12.31
N ASN A 46 -8.57 -5.36 -12.34
CA ASN A 46 -9.42 -6.50 -12.67
C ASN A 46 -10.02 -6.36 -14.08
N LYS A 47 -10.68 -7.42 -14.55
CA LYS A 47 -11.32 -7.47 -15.88
C LYS A 47 -12.51 -6.50 -16.03
N ASN A 48 -13.06 -6.01 -14.92
CA ASN A 48 -14.22 -5.12 -14.90
C ASN A 48 -13.81 -3.64 -14.91
N GLY A 49 -12.51 -3.33 -15.03
CA GLY A 49 -12.00 -1.96 -15.08
C GLY A 49 -11.78 -1.31 -13.72
N VAL A 50 -11.99 -2.02 -12.62
CA VAL A 50 -11.62 -1.55 -11.29
C VAL A 50 -10.09 -1.53 -11.18
N GLU A 51 -9.56 -0.42 -10.68
CA GLU A 51 -8.14 -0.24 -10.41
C GLU A 51 -7.91 0.21 -8.98
N VAL A 52 -6.90 -0.37 -8.33
CA VAL A 52 -6.43 0.06 -7.01
C VAL A 52 -4.96 0.39 -7.10
N ALA A 53 -4.58 1.60 -6.71
CA ALA A 53 -3.19 2.01 -6.63
C ALA A 53 -2.71 1.99 -5.17
N ILE A 54 -1.56 1.35 -4.93
CA ILE A 54 -1.00 1.13 -3.60
C ILE A 54 0.47 1.49 -3.62
N THR A 55 0.93 2.29 -2.65
CA THR A 55 2.36 2.49 -2.43
C THR A 55 2.88 1.60 -1.30
N ASN A 56 4.11 1.11 -1.44
CA ASN A 56 4.76 0.36 -0.37
C ASN A 56 5.27 1.26 0.78
N TYR A 57 5.16 2.59 0.66
CA TYR A 57 5.36 3.50 1.79
C TYR A 57 4.14 3.49 2.69
N GLY A 58 4.27 2.88 3.86
CA GLY A 58 3.15 2.68 4.78
C GLY A 58 2.10 1.68 4.30
N GLY A 59 2.36 0.95 3.18
CA GLY A 59 1.40 0.03 2.57
C GLY A 59 0.07 0.71 2.22
N ARG A 60 0.12 1.97 1.78
CA ARG A 60 -1.06 2.85 1.63
C ARG A 60 -1.83 2.56 0.36
N ILE A 61 -3.14 2.46 0.49
CA ILE A 61 -4.04 2.58 -0.67
C ILE A 61 -4.12 4.06 -1.03
N VAL A 62 -3.71 4.39 -2.26
CA VAL A 62 -3.64 5.77 -2.77
C VAL A 62 -4.87 6.11 -3.61
N SER A 63 -5.40 5.12 -4.36
CA SER A 63 -6.56 5.29 -5.22
C SER A 63 -7.37 4.02 -5.27
N ILE A 64 -8.69 4.13 -5.29
CA ILE A 64 -9.62 3.06 -5.63
C ILE A 64 -10.56 3.59 -6.71
N TRP A 65 -10.30 3.20 -7.96
CA TRP A 65 -11.06 3.60 -9.14
C TRP A 65 -12.16 2.60 -9.43
N VAL A 66 -13.41 2.97 -9.13
CA VAL A 66 -14.57 2.08 -9.21
C VAL A 66 -15.74 2.76 -9.91
N PRO A 67 -16.67 1.99 -10.54
CA PRO A 67 -17.89 2.55 -11.10
C PRO A 67 -18.92 2.86 -9.99
N ASP A 68 -19.66 3.94 -10.18
CA ASP A 68 -20.88 4.22 -9.43
C ASP A 68 -22.06 3.35 -9.94
N ARG A 69 -23.23 3.52 -9.35
CA ARG A 69 -24.47 2.82 -9.74
C ARG A 69 -24.91 3.05 -11.20
N ASN A 70 -24.39 4.11 -11.85
CA ASN A 70 -24.69 4.44 -13.25
C ASN A 70 -23.55 3.98 -14.20
N GLY A 71 -22.54 3.27 -13.67
CA GLY A 71 -21.37 2.83 -14.40
C GLY A 71 -20.33 3.91 -14.64
N LYS A 72 -20.46 5.11 -14.06
CA LYS A 72 -19.46 6.16 -14.15
C LYS A 72 -18.36 5.90 -13.14
N PHE A 73 -17.13 5.78 -13.64
CA PHE A 73 -15.94 5.55 -12.79
C PHE A 73 -15.49 6.84 -12.08
N GLY A 74 -15.01 6.66 -10.84
CA GLY A 74 -14.42 7.70 -10.02
C GLY A 74 -13.51 7.13 -8.94
N ASP A 75 -12.62 7.97 -8.42
CA ASP A 75 -11.79 7.64 -7.27
C ASP A 75 -12.57 7.91 -5.98
N ILE A 76 -12.57 6.95 -5.08
CA ILE A 76 -13.25 7.04 -3.78
C ILE A 76 -12.28 7.16 -2.60
N MET A 77 -10.97 7.29 -2.86
CA MET A 77 -9.97 7.45 -1.81
C MET A 77 -9.65 8.93 -1.55
N LEU A 78 -9.50 9.27 -0.27
CA LEU A 78 -8.85 10.49 0.16
C LEU A 78 -7.36 10.21 0.35
N ALA A 79 -6.51 10.83 -0.47
CA ALA A 79 -5.09 10.50 -0.53
C ALA A 79 -4.26 11.68 -1.05
N HIS A 80 -2.94 11.59 -0.91
CA HIS A 80 -1.98 12.48 -1.55
C HIS A 80 -1.60 11.97 -2.94
N SER A 81 -1.19 12.88 -3.82
CA SER A 81 -0.84 12.56 -5.21
C SER A 81 0.64 12.24 -5.41
N SER A 82 1.46 12.38 -4.38
CA SER A 82 2.90 12.09 -4.44
C SER A 82 3.44 11.53 -3.13
N ILE A 83 4.60 10.87 -3.21
CA ILE A 83 5.31 10.39 -2.01
C ILE A 83 5.84 11.56 -1.17
N ALA A 84 6.21 12.67 -1.80
CA ALA A 84 6.69 13.85 -1.11
C ALA A 84 5.62 14.44 -0.18
N ASP A 85 4.37 14.48 -0.63
CA ASP A 85 3.24 14.97 0.17
C ASP A 85 2.97 14.04 1.36
N TYR A 86 3.06 12.71 1.17
CA TYR A 86 2.93 11.75 2.28
C TYR A 86 4.02 11.87 3.33
N ILE A 87 5.25 12.17 2.91
CA ILE A 87 6.38 12.36 3.84
C ILE A 87 6.24 13.69 4.59
N ALA A 88 5.73 14.73 3.93
CA ALA A 88 5.48 16.04 4.54
C ALA A 88 4.30 16.02 5.52
N ASP A 89 3.29 15.19 5.28
CA ASP A 89 2.11 15.07 6.14
C ASP A 89 2.38 14.15 7.32
N GLN A 90 2.88 14.75 8.41
CA GLN A 90 3.22 14.03 9.66
C GLN A 90 1.99 13.48 10.40
N GLY A 91 0.78 13.95 10.10
CA GLY A 91 -0.47 13.56 10.79
C GLY A 91 -1.41 12.72 9.97
N GLY A 92 -1.25 12.66 8.66
CA GLY A 92 -2.16 11.98 7.73
C GLY A 92 -1.91 10.49 7.63
N ASN A 93 -2.87 9.70 8.10
CA ASN A 93 -2.84 8.23 7.99
C ASN A 93 -3.72 7.72 6.84
N PHE A 94 -3.98 8.55 5.81
CA PHE A 94 -4.82 8.18 4.67
C PHE A 94 -4.37 6.88 4.02
N GLY A 95 -5.27 5.89 3.98
CA GLY A 95 -5.05 4.60 3.36
C GLY A 95 -3.96 3.72 3.96
N ALA A 96 -3.31 4.12 5.07
CA ALA A 96 -2.14 3.49 5.63
C ALA A 96 -2.43 2.20 6.40
N LEU A 97 -1.45 1.29 6.39
CA LEU A 97 -1.41 0.17 7.34
C LEU A 97 -1.02 0.67 8.72
N ILE A 98 -1.83 0.31 9.72
CA ILE A 98 -1.63 0.72 11.11
C ILE A 98 -1.14 -0.46 11.94
N GLY A 99 -0.13 -0.24 12.75
CA GLY A 99 0.44 -1.26 13.64
C GLY A 99 1.73 -0.76 14.36
N ARG A 100 2.23 -1.57 15.36
CA ARG A 100 1.68 -2.89 15.75
C ARG A 100 0.27 -2.82 16.36
N TYR A 101 -0.09 -1.71 17.05
CA TYR A 101 -1.40 -1.51 17.68
C TYR A 101 -2.12 -0.32 17.04
N GLY A 102 -3.38 -0.53 16.68
CA GLY A 102 -4.22 0.53 16.10
C GLY A 102 -4.86 1.40 17.17
N ASN A 103 -4.94 2.72 16.91
CA ASN A 103 -5.45 3.71 17.83
C ASN A 103 -4.54 3.87 19.08
N ARG A 104 -5.08 4.29 20.24
CA ARG A 104 -4.30 4.71 21.40
C ARG A 104 -4.14 3.64 22.45
N ILE A 105 -2.91 3.53 22.98
CA ILE A 105 -2.63 2.86 24.26
C ILE A 105 -2.45 3.96 25.30
N ASN A 106 -3.26 3.88 26.36
CA ASN A 106 -3.27 4.88 27.43
C ASN A 106 -1.89 5.05 28.07
N GLN A 107 -1.36 6.27 28.11
CA GLN A 107 -0.03 6.61 28.61
C GLN A 107 1.11 5.80 27.95
N GLY A 108 0.85 5.12 26.83
CA GLY A 108 1.79 4.21 26.20
C GLY A 108 2.11 2.98 27.03
N ARG A 109 1.29 2.57 27.99
CA ARG A 109 1.59 1.45 28.90
C ARG A 109 0.62 0.30 28.73
N PHE A 110 1.17 -0.91 28.77
CA PHE A 110 0.39 -2.15 28.85
C PHE A 110 1.16 -3.23 29.60
N ILE A 111 0.42 -4.23 30.09
CA ILE A 111 1.00 -5.41 30.74
C ILE A 111 0.73 -6.60 29.85
N LEU A 112 1.78 -7.38 29.59
CA LEU A 112 1.71 -8.65 28.87
C LEU A 112 2.50 -9.70 29.68
N ASP A 113 1.84 -10.80 30.01
CA ASP A 113 2.42 -11.91 30.80
C ASP A 113 3.06 -11.45 32.13
N GLY A 114 2.43 -10.44 32.79
CA GLY A 114 2.91 -9.88 34.05
C GLY A 114 4.06 -8.86 33.93
N GLN A 115 4.58 -8.64 32.72
CA GLN A 115 5.62 -7.65 32.42
C GLN A 115 4.99 -6.35 31.94
N GLU A 116 5.37 -5.21 32.51
CA GLU A 116 4.97 -3.88 32.03
C GLU A 116 5.88 -3.45 30.88
N TYR A 117 5.25 -2.89 29.86
CA TYR A 117 5.91 -2.32 28.69
C TYR A 117 5.55 -0.85 28.53
N GLN A 118 6.56 -0.01 28.24
CA GLN A 118 6.41 1.41 27.99
C GLN A 118 6.68 1.69 26.51
N LEU A 119 5.70 2.30 25.85
CA LEU A 119 5.77 2.74 24.45
C LEU A 119 5.98 4.25 24.39
N PRO A 120 6.42 4.81 23.23
CA PRO A 120 6.48 6.24 23.01
C PRO A 120 5.11 6.91 23.19
N GLN A 121 5.14 8.13 23.73
CA GLN A 121 3.92 8.95 23.90
C GLN A 121 3.87 10.01 22.80
N ASN A 122 3.61 9.56 21.57
CA ASN A 122 3.65 10.39 20.36
C ASN A 122 2.35 11.21 20.12
N ASN A 123 1.34 11.05 20.98
CA ASN A 123 0.07 11.77 20.82
C ASN A 123 -0.60 12.07 22.16
N TYR A 124 -0.54 13.33 22.61
CA TYR A 124 -1.18 13.82 23.85
C TYR A 124 -0.92 12.93 25.08
N GLY A 125 0.31 12.44 25.25
CA GLY A 125 0.68 11.57 26.36
C GLY A 125 0.26 10.11 26.20
N HIS A 126 -0.21 9.70 25.03
CA HIS A 126 -0.58 8.33 24.69
C HIS A 126 0.27 7.81 23.53
N CYS A 127 0.36 6.49 23.38
CA CYS A 127 0.90 5.90 22.17
C CYS A 127 -0.20 5.75 21.11
N LEU A 128 -0.04 6.40 19.96
CA LEU A 128 -0.97 6.34 18.84
C LEU A 128 -0.35 5.56 17.69
N HIS A 129 -1.10 4.59 17.14
CA HIS A 129 -0.82 3.89 15.88
C HIS A 129 0.56 3.21 15.81
N GLY A 130 1.05 2.73 16.95
CA GLY A 130 2.36 2.03 17.02
C GLY A 130 3.56 2.95 17.22
N GLY A 131 3.33 4.26 17.49
CA GLY A 131 4.39 5.24 17.72
C GLY A 131 4.98 5.80 16.42
N ASP A 132 6.07 6.56 16.56
CA ASP A 132 6.71 7.28 15.44
C ASP A 132 7.32 6.34 14.39
N THR A 133 7.60 5.09 14.74
CA THR A 133 8.09 4.05 13.82
C THR A 133 6.99 3.05 13.43
N GLY A 134 5.73 3.45 13.57
CA GLY A 134 4.57 2.63 13.22
C GLY A 134 4.56 2.19 11.75
N PHE A 135 3.73 1.22 11.43
CA PHE A 135 3.66 0.60 10.10
C PHE A 135 3.36 1.58 8.97
N HIS A 136 2.68 2.67 9.27
CA HIS A 136 2.34 3.75 8.33
C HIS A 136 3.54 4.59 7.87
N HIS A 137 4.68 4.53 8.57
CA HIS A 137 5.93 5.19 8.19
C HIS A 137 6.96 4.22 7.58
N ARG A 138 6.66 2.92 7.51
CA ARG A 138 7.58 1.90 7.00
C ARG A 138 7.53 1.77 5.49
N ILE A 139 8.68 1.43 4.93
CA ILE A 139 8.75 0.97 3.55
C ILE A 139 8.68 -0.55 3.57
N TRP A 140 7.59 -1.08 3.03
CA TRP A 140 7.32 -2.51 2.96
C TRP A 140 8.05 -3.13 1.77
N ASP A 141 8.55 -4.34 1.97
CA ASP A 141 9.05 -5.13 0.86
C ASP A 141 7.83 -5.61 0.03
N ALA A 142 7.87 -5.34 -1.27
CA ALA A 142 6.72 -5.52 -2.15
C ALA A 142 7.02 -6.54 -3.25
N THR A 143 6.08 -7.45 -3.48
CA THR A 143 6.11 -8.40 -4.60
C THR A 143 4.74 -8.41 -5.28
N GLN A 144 4.72 -8.19 -6.60
CA GLN A 144 3.52 -8.22 -7.42
C GLN A 144 3.58 -9.40 -8.40
N PRO A 145 3.05 -10.59 -8.03
CA PRO A 145 3.16 -11.79 -8.85
C PRO A 145 2.29 -11.74 -10.11
N ASN A 146 1.25 -10.92 -10.13
CA ASN A 146 0.36 -10.71 -11.27
C ASN A 146 -0.37 -9.37 -11.15
N ALA A 147 -1.16 -9.00 -12.17
CA ALA A 147 -1.88 -7.73 -12.22
C ALA A 147 -2.97 -7.54 -11.14
N GLN A 148 -3.32 -8.60 -10.41
CA GLN A 148 -4.42 -8.58 -9.45
C GLN A 148 -3.96 -8.83 -8.00
N THR A 149 -2.66 -9.02 -7.79
CA THR A 149 -2.14 -9.43 -6.47
C THR A 149 -0.89 -8.63 -6.12
N LEU A 150 -0.89 -8.02 -4.95
CA LEU A 150 0.27 -7.39 -4.33
C LEU A 150 0.49 -7.99 -2.94
N VAL A 151 1.70 -8.43 -2.68
CA VAL A 151 2.14 -8.91 -1.36
C VAL A 151 3.08 -7.87 -0.77
N LEU A 152 2.75 -7.39 0.41
CA LEU A 152 3.59 -6.51 1.21
C LEU A 152 4.06 -7.25 2.45
N SER A 153 5.34 -7.20 2.77
CA SER A 153 5.90 -7.81 3.96
C SER A 153 6.85 -6.88 4.71
N CYS A 154 6.89 -7.01 6.01
CA CYS A 154 7.90 -6.36 6.83
C CYS A 154 8.19 -7.17 8.10
N VAL A 155 9.36 -6.89 8.69
CA VAL A 155 9.75 -7.41 10.01
C VAL A 155 9.87 -6.22 10.94
N SER A 156 9.16 -6.29 12.06
CA SER A 156 9.29 -5.37 13.18
C SER A 156 10.07 -6.12 14.26
N PRO A 157 11.33 -5.75 14.55
CA PRO A 157 12.18 -6.48 15.50
C PRO A 157 11.68 -6.35 16.93
N ASP A 158 12.16 -7.25 17.80
CA ASP A 158 11.94 -7.17 19.24
C ASP A 158 12.39 -5.81 19.78
N GLY A 159 11.60 -5.23 20.68
CA GLY A 159 11.87 -3.93 21.31
C GLY A 159 11.58 -2.71 20.43
N GLU A 160 11.18 -2.88 19.17
CA GLU A 160 10.85 -1.73 18.30
C GLU A 160 9.67 -0.93 18.86
N ALA A 161 9.88 0.39 19.01
CA ALA A 161 8.94 1.30 19.69
C ALA A 161 8.48 0.78 21.08
N GLY A 162 9.29 -0.01 21.77
CA GLY A 162 8.98 -0.60 23.08
C GLY A 162 8.09 -1.86 23.03
N PHE A 163 7.66 -2.31 21.86
CA PHE A 163 6.87 -3.54 21.74
C PHE A 163 7.73 -4.79 21.84
N PRO A 164 7.34 -5.80 22.64
CA PRO A 164 8.09 -7.04 22.79
C PRO A 164 7.90 -7.98 21.59
N GLY A 165 8.92 -8.81 21.38
CA GLY A 165 8.93 -9.88 20.39
C GLY A 165 9.10 -9.40 18.94
N THR A 166 9.69 -10.23 18.11
CA THR A 166 9.82 -9.99 16.67
C THR A 166 8.53 -10.34 15.97
N LEU A 167 7.93 -9.36 15.26
CA LEU A 167 6.72 -9.53 14.47
C LEU A 167 7.04 -9.55 12.97
N LYS A 168 6.77 -10.68 12.32
CA LYS A 168 6.77 -10.79 10.85
C LYS A 168 5.37 -10.59 10.33
N THR A 169 5.17 -9.59 9.49
CA THR A 169 3.87 -9.23 8.94
C THR A 169 3.88 -9.41 7.43
N CYS A 170 2.83 -10.06 6.92
CA CYS A 170 2.57 -10.20 5.50
C CYS A 170 1.13 -9.76 5.24
N LEU A 171 0.96 -8.85 4.28
CA LEU A 171 -0.34 -8.37 3.83
C LEU A 171 -0.53 -8.70 2.36
N LEU A 172 -1.70 -9.23 2.03
CA LEU A 172 -2.09 -9.59 0.67
C LEU A 172 -3.22 -8.68 0.20
N TYR A 173 -2.97 -7.90 -0.84
CA TYR A 173 -3.99 -7.18 -1.60
C TYR A 173 -4.36 -8.00 -2.84
N THR A 174 -5.67 -8.16 -3.09
CA THR A 174 -6.20 -8.83 -4.28
C THR A 174 -7.34 -8.05 -4.90
N SER A 175 -7.46 -8.10 -6.23
CA SER A 175 -8.59 -7.54 -6.99
C SER A 175 -9.07 -8.54 -8.05
N PRO A 176 -10.33 -9.04 -8.02
CA PRO A 176 -11.37 -8.70 -7.04
C PRO A 176 -11.08 -9.28 -5.66
N SER A 177 -11.58 -8.58 -4.62
CA SER A 177 -11.57 -9.12 -3.26
C SER A 177 -12.46 -10.37 -3.20
N PRO A 178 -12.17 -11.37 -2.34
CA PRO A 178 -13.07 -12.50 -2.11
C PRO A 178 -14.50 -12.10 -1.71
N ARG A 179 -14.66 -10.88 -1.15
CA ARG A 179 -15.98 -10.30 -0.79
C ARG A 179 -16.79 -9.81 -1.98
N ASP A 180 -16.16 -9.59 -3.14
CA ASP A 180 -16.83 -9.12 -4.37
C ASP A 180 -17.48 -10.25 -5.16
N ARG A 181 -17.58 -11.45 -4.58
CA ARG A 181 -18.16 -12.65 -5.19
C ARG A 181 -19.58 -12.98 -4.72
N SER A 182 -20.18 -12.07 -3.92
CA SER A 182 -21.58 -12.22 -3.47
C SER A 182 -22.55 -11.56 -4.42
#